data_1ba4a247a2d892d60cfae692fee74123
#
_entry.id   1ba4a247a2d892d60cfae692fee74123
#
_cell.length_a   1.000
_cell.length_b   1.000
_cell.length_c   1.000
_cell.angle_alpha   90.00
_cell.angle_beta   90.00
_cell.angle_gamma   90.00
#
_symmetry.space_group_name_H-M   'P 1'
#
loop_
_entity.id
_entity.type
_entity.pdbx_description
1 polymer ?
#
loop_
_entity_poly.entity_id
_entity_poly.type
_entity_poly.pdbx_seq_one_letter_code
_entity_poly.pdbx_strand_id
1 'polypeptide(L)'
;MRKLSLLLAFSVAILLPAFGQGQPAPFKIDNDFVKQQFGSQFTLVPEVGAAVGDLDGDGVEDVAIAARCKNPMMDQAEHNYTVIDPLNAFFGYGDPKMTTTFSEGVPERRGLVVLIIHGAGKDAWRSATPKAKFVIVNLPYRTISIRKMKMRKKMIEAIYIEEASETGDTSALFFDGKKFRYAPMGGDME
;
A
#
# COMPACT_ATOMS: atom_id res chain seq x y z
N MET A 1 68.95 -16.73 49.67
CA MET A 1 68.98 -15.88 48.47
C MET A 1 67.86 -16.37 47.53
N ARG A 2 66.67 -15.70 47.55
CA ARG A 2 65.51 -16.04 46.71
C ARG A 2 65.50 -15.13 45.49
N LYS A 3 65.63 -15.71 44.30
CA LYS A 3 65.58 -15.00 43.01
C LYS A 3 64.10 -14.83 42.64
N LEU A 4 63.62 -13.55 42.57
CA LEU A 4 62.29 -13.15 42.11
C LEU A 4 62.37 -13.00 40.60
N SER A 5 61.69 -13.89 39.88
CA SER A 5 61.53 -13.79 38.42
C SER A 5 60.24 -12.98 38.09
N LEU A 6 60.41 -11.82 37.48
CA LEU A 6 59.35 -10.94 37.04
C LEU A 6 58.90 -11.39 35.63
N LEU A 7 57.70 -11.94 35.52
CA LEU A 7 57.06 -12.28 34.25
C LEU A 7 56.29 -11.06 33.73
N LEU A 8 56.81 -10.48 32.64
CA LEU A 8 56.16 -9.36 31.93
C LEU A 8 55.15 -9.94 30.93
N ALA A 9 53.86 -9.81 31.21
CA ALA A 9 52.79 -10.21 30.29
C ALA A 9 52.55 -9.07 29.28
N PHE A 10 52.86 -9.32 28.02
CA PHE A 10 52.57 -8.42 26.90
C PHE A 10 51.14 -8.69 26.43
N SER A 11 50.18 -7.80 26.74
CA SER A 11 48.82 -7.84 26.20
C SER A 11 48.80 -7.17 24.83
N VAL A 12 48.68 -7.97 23.78
CA VAL A 12 48.43 -7.49 22.41
C VAL A 12 46.92 -7.20 22.26
N ALA A 13 46.55 -5.94 22.25
CA ALA A 13 45.21 -5.51 21.94
C ALA A 13 44.98 -5.59 20.41
N ILE A 14 44.22 -6.59 19.95
CA ILE A 14 43.80 -6.71 18.56
C ILE A 14 42.65 -5.70 18.34
N LEU A 15 42.97 -4.60 17.69
CA LEU A 15 41.98 -3.66 17.13
C LEU A 15 41.27 -4.31 15.92
N LEU A 16 40.09 -4.89 16.12
CA LEU A 16 39.24 -5.31 15.03
C LEU A 16 38.65 -4.05 14.36
N PRO A 17 38.75 -3.90 13.03
CA PRO A 17 38.06 -2.82 12.33
C PRO A 17 36.56 -3.04 12.48
N ALA A 18 35.87 -2.08 13.10
CA ALA A 18 34.41 -2.01 13.07
C ALA A 18 33.98 -1.74 11.62
N PHE A 19 33.58 -2.78 10.90
CA PHE A 19 32.86 -2.62 9.66
C PHE A 19 31.54 -1.88 10.00
N GLY A 20 31.50 -0.59 9.71
CA GLY A 20 30.29 0.20 9.78
C GLY A 20 29.26 -0.47 8.87
N GLN A 21 28.30 -1.16 9.46
CA GLN A 21 27.10 -1.58 8.76
C GLN A 21 26.39 -0.29 8.38
N GLY A 22 26.53 0.11 7.10
CA GLY A 22 25.74 1.20 6.54
C GLY A 22 24.28 0.92 6.84
N GLN A 23 23.59 1.84 7.53
CA GLN A 23 22.15 1.75 7.71
C GLN A 23 21.54 1.56 6.31
N PRO A 24 20.66 0.56 6.11
CA PRO A 24 19.98 0.41 4.84
C PRO A 24 19.26 1.73 4.53
N ALA A 25 19.42 2.19 3.30
CA ALA A 25 18.76 3.40 2.84
C ALA A 25 17.25 3.31 3.14
N PRO A 26 16.60 4.41 3.56
CA PRO A 26 15.17 4.38 3.85
C PRO A 26 14.43 3.89 2.61
N PHE A 27 13.54 2.91 2.81
CA PHE A 27 12.76 2.32 1.72
C PHE A 27 11.86 3.40 1.10
N LYS A 28 11.96 3.56 -0.22
CA LYS A 28 11.21 4.58 -0.95
C LYS A 28 10.18 3.92 -1.88
N ILE A 29 8.94 4.40 -1.81
CA ILE A 29 7.92 4.09 -2.80
C ILE A 29 8.14 5.03 -3.98
N ASP A 30 8.57 4.47 -5.12
CA ASP A 30 8.79 5.19 -6.37
C ASP A 30 8.26 4.39 -7.57
N ASN A 31 8.47 4.88 -8.77
CA ASN A 31 7.99 4.21 -9.97
C ASN A 31 8.65 2.84 -10.21
N ASP A 32 9.88 2.65 -9.78
CA ASP A 32 10.55 1.35 -9.92
C ASP A 32 9.92 0.30 -9.02
N PHE A 33 9.59 0.69 -7.77
CA PHE A 33 8.84 -0.15 -6.85
C PHE A 33 7.45 -0.49 -7.39
N VAL A 34 6.69 0.52 -7.86
CA VAL A 34 5.35 0.32 -8.44
C VAL A 34 5.41 -0.63 -9.63
N LYS A 35 6.37 -0.42 -10.54
CA LYS A 35 6.57 -1.28 -11.71
C LYS A 35 6.95 -2.71 -11.33
N GLN A 36 7.82 -2.88 -10.33
CA GLN A 36 8.20 -4.21 -9.83
C GLN A 36 7.01 -4.96 -9.25
N GLN A 37 6.12 -4.28 -8.51
CA GLN A 37 5.00 -4.90 -7.81
C GLN A 37 3.77 -5.12 -8.70
N PHE A 38 3.49 -4.22 -9.64
CA PHE A 38 2.23 -4.18 -10.39
C PHE A 38 2.41 -4.22 -11.92
N GLY A 39 3.62 -4.03 -12.43
CA GLY A 39 3.90 -4.02 -13.87
C GLY A 39 4.04 -2.62 -14.48
N SER A 40 4.34 -2.60 -15.77
CA SER A 40 4.71 -1.39 -16.51
C SER A 40 3.52 -0.47 -16.83
N GLN A 41 2.30 -0.93 -16.61
CA GLN A 41 1.09 -0.14 -16.87
C GLN A 41 0.84 0.94 -15.83
N PHE A 42 1.52 0.85 -14.68
CA PHE A 42 1.28 1.70 -13.52
C PHE A 42 2.37 2.75 -13.33
N THR A 43 1.96 3.94 -12.91
CA THR A 43 2.85 5.08 -12.61
C THR A 43 2.39 5.73 -11.32
N LEU A 44 3.30 6.01 -10.41
CA LEU A 44 3.04 6.71 -9.15
C LEU A 44 2.45 8.10 -9.38
N VAL A 45 1.52 8.52 -8.52
CA VAL A 45 1.04 9.91 -8.40
C VAL A 45 1.73 10.52 -7.17
N PRO A 46 2.90 11.15 -7.32
CA PRO A 46 3.76 11.54 -6.20
C PRO A 46 3.13 12.65 -5.34
N GLU A 47 2.23 13.46 -5.90
CA GLU A 47 1.55 14.55 -5.21
C GLU A 47 0.59 14.03 -4.12
N VAL A 48 0.06 12.83 -4.31
CA VAL A 48 -0.83 12.16 -3.35
C VAL A 48 -0.05 11.15 -2.49
N GLY A 49 0.90 10.44 -3.12
CA GLY A 49 1.81 9.53 -2.42
C GLY A 49 1.19 8.22 -1.99
N ALA A 50 1.50 7.79 -0.76
CA ALA A 50 1.05 6.54 -0.19
C ALA A 50 0.67 6.70 1.29
N ALA A 51 -0.23 5.85 1.76
CA ALA A 51 -0.65 5.73 3.16
C ALA A 51 -0.42 4.29 3.65
N VAL A 52 -0.04 4.15 4.92
CA VAL A 52 0.33 2.88 5.54
C VAL A 52 -0.57 2.60 6.75
N GLY A 53 -0.98 1.35 6.93
CA GLY A 53 -1.82 0.90 8.03
C GLY A 53 -2.12 -0.60 7.93
N ASP A 54 -2.87 -1.14 8.89
CA ASP A 54 -3.30 -2.54 8.94
C ASP A 54 -4.73 -2.67 8.35
N LEU A 55 -4.80 -2.82 7.03
CA LEU A 55 -6.07 -2.79 6.29
C LEU A 55 -6.87 -4.08 6.40
N ASP A 56 -6.22 -5.23 6.63
CA ASP A 56 -6.89 -6.52 6.73
C ASP A 56 -7.04 -7.02 8.19
N GLY A 57 -6.48 -6.29 9.16
CA GLY A 57 -6.65 -6.54 10.59
C GLY A 57 -5.80 -7.69 11.12
N ASP A 58 -4.71 -8.05 10.47
CA ASP A 58 -3.83 -9.16 10.86
C ASP A 58 -2.62 -8.71 11.71
N GLY A 59 -2.47 -7.41 11.94
CA GLY A 59 -1.40 -6.80 12.73
C GLY A 59 -0.11 -6.57 11.91
N VAL A 60 -0.12 -6.82 10.60
CA VAL A 60 1.00 -6.53 9.70
C VAL A 60 0.69 -5.26 8.92
N GLU A 61 1.71 -4.45 8.69
CA GLU A 61 1.58 -3.17 7.99
C GLU A 61 1.34 -3.39 6.49
N ASP A 62 0.25 -2.80 5.98
CA ASP A 62 -0.14 -2.75 4.57
C ASP A 62 0.16 -1.36 3.99
N VAL A 63 0.02 -1.21 2.67
CA VAL A 63 0.17 0.09 2.01
C VAL A 63 -0.89 0.29 0.93
N ALA A 64 -1.43 1.52 0.88
CA ALA A 64 -2.25 2.03 -0.20
C ALA A 64 -1.45 3.11 -0.95
N ILE A 65 -1.32 2.99 -2.27
CA ILE A 65 -0.47 3.82 -3.12
C ILE A 65 -1.33 4.48 -4.20
N ALA A 66 -1.26 5.80 -4.30
CA ALA A 66 -1.88 6.56 -5.36
C ALA A 66 -1.12 6.37 -6.68
N ALA A 67 -1.81 5.91 -7.73
CA ALA A 67 -1.18 5.63 -9.02
C ALA A 67 -2.11 5.96 -10.19
N ARG A 68 -1.53 5.99 -11.38
CA ARG A 68 -2.24 5.97 -12.66
C ARG A 68 -1.96 4.66 -13.38
N CYS A 69 -2.95 4.21 -14.15
CA CYS A 69 -2.84 3.00 -14.94
C CYS A 69 -3.39 3.23 -16.36
N LYS A 70 -2.75 2.61 -17.36
CA LYS A 70 -3.25 2.60 -18.75
C LYS A 70 -4.24 1.46 -18.96
N ASN A 71 -3.87 0.25 -18.52
CA ASN A 71 -4.70 -0.93 -18.61
C ASN A 71 -4.47 -1.85 -17.42
N PRO A 72 -5.37 -1.85 -16.41
CA PRO A 72 -5.18 -2.63 -15.19
C PRO A 72 -5.27 -4.14 -15.38
N MET A 73 -5.72 -4.62 -16.54
CA MET A 73 -5.84 -6.06 -16.81
C MET A 73 -4.59 -6.67 -17.47
N MET A 74 -3.71 -5.84 -18.02
CA MET A 74 -2.61 -6.33 -18.87
C MET A 74 -1.60 -7.17 -18.08
N ASP A 75 -1.15 -6.68 -16.95
CA ASP A 75 -0.06 -7.30 -16.16
C ASP A 75 -0.61 -8.12 -14.96
N GLN A 76 -1.93 -8.32 -14.90
CA GLN A 76 -2.61 -8.93 -13.75
C GLN A 76 -2.10 -10.33 -13.42
N ALA A 77 -1.98 -11.19 -14.42
CA ALA A 77 -1.55 -12.59 -14.22
C ALA A 77 -0.07 -12.68 -13.80
N GLU A 78 0.79 -11.87 -14.43
CA GLU A 78 2.23 -11.86 -14.16
C GLU A 78 2.54 -11.36 -12.77
N HIS A 79 1.87 -10.28 -12.35
CA HIS A 79 2.11 -9.63 -11.06
C HIS A 79 1.17 -10.09 -9.94
N ASN A 80 0.26 -11.01 -10.22
CA ASN A 80 -0.65 -11.64 -9.25
C ASN A 80 -1.39 -10.62 -8.37
N TYR A 81 -2.14 -9.70 -8.98
CA TYR A 81 -3.02 -8.78 -8.28
C TYR A 81 -4.48 -8.99 -8.70
N THR A 82 -5.41 -8.53 -7.88
CA THR A 82 -6.85 -8.56 -8.15
C THR A 82 -7.35 -7.16 -8.48
N VAL A 83 -7.99 -7.01 -9.64
CA VAL A 83 -8.66 -5.75 -10.01
C VAL A 83 -10.06 -5.73 -9.41
N ILE A 84 -10.42 -4.64 -8.76
CA ILE A 84 -11.71 -4.44 -8.09
C ILE A 84 -12.30 -3.08 -8.48
N ASP A 85 -13.56 -3.09 -8.90
CA ASP A 85 -14.40 -1.91 -9.03
C ASP A 85 -15.40 -1.88 -7.87
N PRO A 86 -15.09 -1.16 -6.77
CA PRO A 86 -15.94 -1.19 -5.58
C PRO A 86 -17.23 -0.41 -5.76
N LEU A 87 -17.30 0.57 -6.67
CA LEU A 87 -18.53 1.31 -6.99
C LEU A 87 -19.53 0.42 -7.71
N ASN A 88 -19.10 -0.33 -8.72
CA ASN A 88 -19.96 -1.29 -9.40
C ASN A 88 -20.55 -2.31 -8.44
N ALA A 89 -19.72 -2.82 -7.52
CA ALA A 89 -20.20 -3.75 -6.48
C ALA A 89 -21.20 -3.08 -5.52
N PHE A 90 -21.00 -1.82 -5.18
CA PHE A 90 -21.88 -1.06 -4.27
C PHE A 90 -23.25 -0.80 -4.90
N PHE A 91 -23.28 -0.38 -6.16
CA PHE A 91 -24.53 -0.13 -6.90
C PHE A 91 -25.20 -1.40 -7.44
N GLY A 92 -24.60 -2.57 -7.26
CA GLY A 92 -25.19 -3.84 -7.69
C GLY A 92 -25.14 -4.10 -9.20
N TYR A 93 -24.25 -3.44 -9.93
CA TYR A 93 -24.10 -3.61 -11.39
C TYR A 93 -23.32 -4.88 -11.80
N GLY A 94 -23.20 -5.85 -10.91
CA GLY A 94 -22.65 -7.17 -11.24
C GLY A 94 -21.18 -7.36 -10.88
N ASP A 95 -20.43 -8.03 -11.75
CA ASP A 95 -19.03 -8.40 -11.48
C ASP A 95 -18.17 -7.15 -11.25
N PRO A 96 -17.50 -7.02 -10.11
CA PRO A 96 -16.63 -5.88 -9.77
C PRO A 96 -15.33 -5.84 -10.58
N LYS A 97 -15.23 -6.56 -11.68
CA LYS A 97 -14.10 -6.42 -12.61
C LYS A 97 -14.20 -5.11 -13.38
N MET A 98 -13.07 -4.73 -13.98
CA MET A 98 -12.99 -3.53 -14.79
C MET A 98 -14.08 -3.52 -15.87
N THR A 99 -14.76 -2.41 -15.98
CA THR A 99 -15.76 -2.14 -17.03
C THR A 99 -15.13 -1.38 -18.19
N THR A 100 -15.87 -1.27 -19.28
CA THR A 100 -15.52 -0.44 -20.43
C THR A 100 -15.39 1.05 -20.13
N THR A 101 -15.90 1.50 -18.96
CA THR A 101 -15.84 2.89 -18.51
C THR A 101 -14.50 3.29 -17.90
N PHE A 102 -13.59 2.33 -17.64
CA PHE A 102 -12.25 2.65 -17.16
C PHE A 102 -11.54 3.57 -18.15
N SER A 103 -10.91 4.62 -17.63
CA SER A 103 -10.27 5.69 -18.41
C SER A 103 -11.21 6.63 -19.17
N GLU A 104 -12.51 6.51 -19.04
CA GLU A 104 -13.44 7.52 -19.49
C GLU A 104 -13.46 8.74 -18.55
N GLY A 105 -14.04 9.83 -19.00
CA GLY A 105 -14.16 11.07 -18.22
C GLY A 105 -13.06 12.10 -18.50
N VAL A 106 -12.94 13.07 -17.61
CA VAL A 106 -12.00 14.20 -17.77
C VAL A 106 -10.54 13.74 -17.66
N PRO A 107 -9.63 14.32 -18.44
CA PRO A 107 -8.23 13.87 -18.53
C PRO A 107 -7.52 13.77 -17.17
N GLU A 108 -7.80 14.71 -16.25
CA GLU A 108 -7.16 14.79 -14.93
C GLU A 108 -7.50 13.59 -14.04
N ARG A 109 -8.68 12.99 -14.24
CA ARG A 109 -9.18 11.84 -13.46
C ARG A 109 -8.91 10.51 -14.15
N ARG A 110 -8.53 10.57 -15.44
CA ARG A 110 -8.37 9.38 -16.27
C ARG A 110 -7.30 8.45 -15.72
N GLY A 111 -7.65 7.18 -15.58
CA GLY A 111 -6.73 6.12 -15.19
C GLY A 111 -6.25 6.19 -13.74
N LEU A 112 -6.84 7.03 -12.86
CA LEU A 112 -6.53 7.02 -11.43
C LEU A 112 -6.92 5.67 -10.81
N VAL A 113 -5.99 5.08 -10.05
CA VAL A 113 -6.17 3.81 -9.34
C VAL A 113 -5.54 3.89 -7.96
N VAL A 114 -6.05 3.12 -7.01
CA VAL A 114 -5.37 2.88 -5.74
C VAL A 114 -4.80 1.48 -5.76
N LEU A 115 -3.48 1.39 -5.64
CA LEU A 115 -2.77 0.12 -5.52
C LEU A 115 -2.67 -0.24 -4.04
N ILE A 116 -2.97 -1.49 -3.69
CA ILE A 116 -2.92 -1.95 -2.31
C ILE A 116 -2.05 -3.20 -2.24
N ILE A 117 -1.15 -3.23 -1.26
CA ILE A 117 -0.34 -4.41 -0.92
C ILE A 117 -0.66 -4.78 0.52
N HIS A 118 -1.21 -5.96 0.74
CA HIS A 118 -1.28 -6.58 2.06
C HIS A 118 0.07 -7.18 2.41
N GLY A 119 0.62 -6.75 3.51
CA GLY A 119 1.93 -7.13 3.98
C GLY A 119 2.05 -8.59 4.40
N ALA A 120 3.28 -9.07 4.50
CA ALA A 120 3.58 -10.41 4.97
C ALA A 120 4.83 -10.42 5.86
N GLY A 121 4.72 -11.05 7.02
CA GLY A 121 5.83 -11.24 7.95
C GLY A 121 6.46 -9.94 8.44
N LYS A 122 7.76 -9.98 8.79
CA LYS A 122 8.48 -8.84 9.37
C LYS A 122 8.71 -7.67 8.42
N ASP A 123 8.76 -7.96 7.12
CA ASP A 123 9.02 -6.96 6.09
C ASP A 123 7.73 -6.26 5.64
N ALA A 124 6.56 -6.73 6.14
CA ALA A 124 5.26 -6.15 5.89
C ALA A 124 4.97 -5.98 4.39
N TRP A 125 4.48 -4.83 3.95
CA TRP A 125 4.22 -4.55 2.54
C TRP A 125 5.50 -4.47 1.66
N ARG A 126 6.68 -4.42 2.28
CA ARG A 126 8.00 -4.44 1.60
C ARG A 126 8.44 -5.85 1.24
N SER A 127 7.70 -6.86 1.68
CA SER A 127 8.00 -8.27 1.41
C SER A 127 8.08 -8.54 -0.10
N ALA A 128 9.05 -9.34 -0.52
CA ALA A 128 9.12 -9.83 -1.89
C ALA A 128 7.92 -10.73 -2.27
N THR A 129 7.28 -11.30 -1.25
CA THR A 129 6.09 -12.15 -1.39
C THR A 129 4.97 -11.63 -0.48
N PRO A 130 4.30 -10.54 -0.86
CA PRO A 130 3.18 -10.00 -0.09
C PRO A 130 2.01 -10.99 -0.03
N LYS A 131 1.16 -10.84 0.98
CA LYS A 131 -0.01 -11.70 1.21
C LYS A 131 -1.03 -11.59 0.07
N ALA A 132 -1.30 -10.37 -0.38
CA ALA A 132 -2.20 -10.09 -1.49
C ALA A 132 -1.92 -8.72 -2.10
N LYS A 133 -2.32 -8.52 -3.36
CA LYS A 133 -2.27 -7.24 -4.05
C LYS A 133 -3.59 -6.93 -4.74
N PHE A 134 -4.01 -5.67 -4.68
CA PHE A 134 -5.26 -5.21 -5.28
C PHE A 134 -5.04 -3.92 -6.08
N VAL A 135 -5.83 -3.77 -7.13
CA VAL A 135 -5.92 -2.57 -7.95
C VAL A 135 -7.37 -2.09 -7.91
N ILE A 136 -7.62 -0.96 -7.25
CA ILE A 136 -8.94 -0.35 -7.15
C ILE A 136 -9.10 0.60 -8.32
N VAL A 137 -10.13 0.41 -9.11
CA VAL A 137 -10.44 1.18 -10.31
C VAL A 137 -11.75 1.97 -10.15
N ASN A 138 -11.98 2.93 -11.02
CA ASN A 138 -13.23 3.72 -11.15
C ASN A 138 -13.59 4.54 -9.89
N LEU A 139 -12.62 4.83 -9.04
CA LEU A 139 -12.79 5.71 -7.88
C LEU A 139 -11.72 6.81 -7.94
N PRO A 140 -11.94 7.87 -8.74
CA PRO A 140 -10.99 8.95 -8.87
C PRO A 140 -10.88 9.74 -7.56
N TYR A 141 -9.66 10.07 -7.16
CA TYR A 141 -9.35 10.71 -5.89
C TYR A 141 -8.57 12.01 -6.07
N ARG A 142 -8.68 12.91 -5.08
CA ARG A 142 -7.75 14.03 -4.83
C ARG A 142 -6.72 13.64 -3.80
N THR A 143 -7.17 13.01 -2.70
CA THR A 143 -6.30 12.53 -1.62
C THR A 143 -6.71 11.14 -1.17
N ILE A 144 -5.74 10.40 -0.61
CA ILE A 144 -5.97 9.15 0.10
C ILE A 144 -5.33 9.22 1.48
N SER A 145 -5.97 8.62 2.49
CA SER A 145 -5.41 8.48 3.83
C SER A 145 -5.93 7.22 4.51
N ILE A 146 -5.20 6.65 5.46
CA ILE A 146 -5.69 5.52 6.26
C ILE A 146 -6.09 6.04 7.63
N ARG A 147 -7.31 5.72 8.06
CA ARG A 147 -7.88 6.11 9.33
C ARG A 147 -8.70 4.98 9.94
N LYS A 148 -8.90 5.05 11.25
CA LYS A 148 -9.80 4.14 11.96
C LYS A 148 -11.26 4.43 11.61
N MET A 149 -11.99 3.39 11.24
CA MET A 149 -13.43 3.42 10.94
C MET A 149 -14.16 2.45 11.88
N LYS A 150 -15.30 2.88 12.43
CA LYS A 150 -16.16 2.00 13.21
C LYS A 150 -17.04 1.19 12.26
N MET A 151 -16.84 -0.12 12.25
CA MET A 151 -17.69 -1.06 11.50
C MET A 151 -18.42 -1.96 12.47
N ARG A 152 -19.73 -1.74 12.64
CA ARG A 152 -20.55 -2.44 13.63
C ARG A 152 -19.95 -2.32 15.05
N LYS A 153 -19.39 -3.41 15.59
CA LYS A 153 -18.79 -3.48 16.93
C LYS A 153 -17.26 -3.43 16.93
N LYS A 154 -16.61 -3.30 15.76
CA LYS A 154 -15.16 -3.32 15.61
C LYS A 154 -14.64 -1.99 15.08
N MET A 155 -13.43 -1.63 15.50
CA MET A 155 -12.64 -0.61 14.82
C MET A 155 -11.75 -1.32 13.81
N ILE A 156 -11.75 -0.84 12.58
CA ILE A 156 -10.90 -1.30 11.49
C ILE A 156 -10.14 -0.11 10.92
N GLU A 157 -9.06 -0.35 10.19
CA GLU A 157 -8.43 0.67 9.37
C GLU A 157 -9.04 0.63 7.97
N ALA A 158 -9.30 1.79 7.41
CA ALA A 158 -9.90 1.96 6.09
C ALA A 158 -9.18 3.07 5.33
N ILE A 159 -9.18 2.97 4.01
CA ILE A 159 -8.65 4.01 3.13
C ILE A 159 -9.76 5.04 2.92
N TYR A 160 -9.56 6.24 3.46
CA TYR A 160 -10.42 7.38 3.21
C TYR A 160 -9.98 8.07 1.93
N ILE A 161 -10.93 8.34 1.07
CA ILE A 161 -10.75 8.94 -0.25
C ILE A 161 -11.56 10.23 -0.29
N GLU A 162 -10.88 11.34 -0.53
CA GLU A 162 -11.53 12.55 -1.00
C GLU A 162 -11.69 12.41 -2.50
N GLU A 163 -12.92 12.28 -2.95
CA GLU A 163 -13.20 12.03 -4.37
C GLU A 163 -12.91 13.24 -5.23
N ALA A 164 -12.40 13.02 -6.43
CA ALA A 164 -12.19 14.05 -7.42
C ALA A 164 -13.50 14.40 -8.14
N SER A 165 -14.61 14.50 -7.39
CA SER A 165 -15.92 14.97 -7.83
C SER A 165 -16.04 16.50 -7.65
N GLU A 166 -17.07 17.11 -8.23
CA GLU A 166 -17.38 18.54 -8.03
C GLU A 166 -17.77 18.83 -6.58
N THR A 167 -18.42 17.88 -5.93
CA THR A 167 -18.89 17.97 -4.54
C THR A 167 -17.79 17.71 -3.52
N GLY A 168 -16.69 17.07 -3.93
CA GLY A 168 -15.56 16.73 -3.02
C GLY A 168 -15.97 15.72 -1.94
N ASP A 169 -16.92 14.84 -2.28
CA ASP A 169 -17.42 13.83 -1.34
C ASP A 169 -16.29 12.97 -0.78
N THR A 170 -16.47 12.53 0.45
CA THR A 170 -15.56 11.58 1.08
C THR A 170 -16.16 10.19 1.07
N SER A 171 -15.37 9.22 0.69
CA SER A 171 -15.72 7.80 0.79
C SER A 171 -14.65 7.00 1.51
N ALA A 172 -14.99 5.79 1.90
CA ALA A 172 -14.05 4.86 2.51
C ALA A 172 -14.02 3.54 1.75
N LEU A 173 -12.82 2.99 1.59
CA LEU A 173 -12.60 1.62 1.17
C LEU A 173 -12.15 0.80 2.36
N PHE A 174 -12.85 -0.28 2.66
CA PHE A 174 -12.49 -1.19 3.74
C PHE A 174 -12.47 -2.63 3.24
N PHE A 175 -11.61 -3.43 3.85
CA PHE A 175 -11.50 -4.86 3.55
C PHE A 175 -12.50 -5.66 4.39
N ASP A 176 -13.35 -6.48 3.74
CA ASP A 176 -14.38 -7.28 4.41
C ASP A 176 -13.90 -8.69 4.80
N GLY A 177 -12.62 -8.97 4.64
CA GLY A 177 -11.98 -10.29 4.80
C GLY A 177 -11.85 -11.07 3.48
N LYS A 178 -12.42 -10.55 2.38
CA LYS A 178 -12.35 -11.17 1.04
C LYS A 178 -11.99 -10.17 -0.04
N LYS A 179 -12.57 -8.97 0.01
CA LYS A 179 -12.37 -7.91 -0.99
C LYS A 179 -12.59 -6.54 -0.38
N PHE A 180 -12.12 -5.52 -1.08
CA PHE A 180 -12.41 -4.13 -0.73
C PHE A 180 -13.86 -3.75 -1.07
N ARG A 181 -14.49 -3.02 -0.16
CA ARG A 181 -15.86 -2.50 -0.27
C ARG A 181 -15.83 -0.98 -0.21
N TYR A 182 -16.76 -0.38 -0.91
CA TYR A 182 -17.02 1.06 -0.89
C TYR A 182 -18.06 1.41 0.18
N ALA A 183 -17.86 2.52 0.87
CA ALA A 183 -18.84 3.14 1.74
C ALA A 183 -18.80 4.66 1.54
N PRO A 184 -19.90 5.29 1.13
CA PRO A 184 -20.00 6.75 1.11
C PRO A 184 -19.94 7.28 2.56
N MET A 185 -19.18 8.35 2.79
CA MET A 185 -19.00 8.95 4.12
C MET A 185 -19.63 10.35 4.21
N GLY A 186 -20.20 10.85 3.13
CA GLY A 186 -20.90 12.12 3.05
C GLY A 186 -22.40 11.91 2.89
N GLY A 187 -23.15 12.33 3.89
CA GLY A 187 -24.61 12.28 3.97
C GLY A 187 -25.00 11.87 5.37
N ASP A 188 -25.78 12.71 6.07
CA ASP A 188 -26.43 12.34 7.31
C ASP A 188 -27.26 11.09 7.04
N MET A 189 -26.74 9.93 7.41
CA MET A 189 -27.57 8.73 7.53
C MET A 189 -28.33 8.88 8.84
N GLU A 190 -29.49 9.54 8.78
CA GLU A 190 -30.51 9.43 9.81
C GLU A 190 -31.02 7.98 9.95
#